data_d2e7487579c10246bc62407abe1fafe1
#
_entry.id   d2e7487579c10246bc62407abe1fafe1
#
_cell.length_a   1.000
_cell.length_b   1.000
_cell.length_c   1.000
_cell.angle_alpha   90.00
_cell.angle_beta   90.00
_cell.angle_gamma   90.00
#
_symmetry.space_group_name_H-M   'P 1'
#
loop_
_entity.id
_entity.type
_entity.pdbx_description
1 polymer ?
#
loop_
_entity_poly.entity_id
_entity_poly.type
_entity_poly.pdbx_seq_one_letter_code
_entity_poly.pdbx_strand_id
1 'polypeptide(L)'
;ESLVHKLVERVKELKAKNCIRSFKLYTSIDTWGPKAEYTRRGLDIELWEKNLDYYLTELGYPVTFMITFNLFAVTSFDLLLNKILEWRKKYTRSNAGVQWQNIRFDTPYLKEPIQFDMNILPKDQFVPYMTRHLQFIGDNVDDNDRHKFSLLEYERFRRVVDYMRTTTYDDKKLAIGHKTFYNWFTQYDKRSGSSIVKTFPELKEFYDSCRS
;
A
#
# COMPACT_ATOMS: atom_id res chain seq x y z
N GLU A 1 14.01 10.65 20.85
CA GLU A 1 12.76 11.27 20.33
C GLU A 1 12.65 11.00 18.84
N SER A 2 11.54 10.38 18.40
CA SER A 2 11.37 10.00 17.01
C SER A 2 11.22 11.23 16.10
N LEU A 3 11.56 11.07 14.81
CA LEU A 3 11.36 12.15 13.82
C LEU A 3 9.89 12.58 13.76
N VAL A 4 8.95 11.64 13.93
CA VAL A 4 7.51 11.93 13.92
C VAL A 4 7.10 12.80 15.13
N HIS A 5 7.67 12.54 16.30
CA HIS A 5 7.41 13.41 17.48
C HIS A 5 7.87 14.86 17.23
N LYS A 6 9.08 15.03 16.70
CA LYS A 6 9.59 16.38 16.33
C LYS A 6 8.71 17.06 15.29
N LEU A 7 8.23 16.31 14.28
CA LEU A 7 7.31 16.83 13.28
C LEU A 7 6.01 17.29 13.90
N VAL A 8 5.40 16.48 14.77
CA VAL A 8 4.13 16.79 15.44
C VAL A 8 4.24 18.05 16.27
N GLU A 9 5.27 18.15 17.11
CA GLU A 9 5.49 19.33 17.95
C GLU A 9 5.73 20.60 17.09
N ARG A 10 6.50 20.47 16.02
CA ARG A 10 6.71 21.60 15.09
C ARG A 10 5.42 22.05 14.40
N VAL A 11 4.58 21.12 13.99
CA VAL A 11 3.27 21.44 13.39
C VAL A 11 2.36 22.15 14.39
N LYS A 12 2.32 21.70 15.66
CA LYS A 12 1.57 22.35 16.74
C LYS A 12 2.05 23.78 16.96
N GLU A 13 3.36 23.98 17.04
CA GLU A 13 3.97 25.31 17.20
C GLU A 13 3.59 26.27 16.06
N LEU A 14 3.76 25.83 14.80
CA LEU A 14 3.44 26.64 13.62
C LEU A 14 1.95 26.97 13.54
N LYS A 15 1.09 26.03 13.96
CA LYS A 15 -0.35 26.26 14.04
C LYS A 15 -0.70 27.29 15.10
N ALA A 16 -0.12 27.19 16.30
CA ALA A 16 -0.34 28.13 17.39
C ALA A 16 0.10 29.54 17.03
N LYS A 17 1.16 29.68 16.22
CA LYS A 17 1.65 30.97 15.71
C LYS A 17 0.90 31.46 14.46
N ASN A 18 -0.15 30.78 14.00
CA ASN A 18 -0.85 31.05 12.75
C ASN A 18 0.05 31.09 11.49
N CYS A 19 1.21 30.42 11.53
CA CYS A 19 2.13 30.33 10.40
C CYS A 19 1.67 29.35 9.31
N ILE A 20 0.81 28.38 9.67
CA ILE A 20 0.22 27.42 8.73
C ILE A 20 -1.29 27.31 8.95
N ARG A 21 -2.03 27.17 7.86
CA ARG A 21 -3.49 27.00 7.89
C ARG A 21 -3.90 25.52 8.05
N SER A 22 -3.19 24.63 7.37
CA SER A 22 -3.46 23.19 7.35
C SER A 22 -2.16 22.41 7.17
N PHE A 23 -2.22 21.14 7.50
CA PHE A 23 -1.13 20.18 7.29
C PHE A 23 -1.69 18.87 6.74
N LYS A 24 -0.94 18.19 5.86
CA LYS A 24 -1.27 16.86 5.35
C LYS A 24 -0.02 16.02 5.38
N LEU A 25 -0.15 14.80 5.89
CA LEU A 25 0.93 13.82 5.89
C LEU A 25 0.74 12.86 4.71
N TYR A 26 1.82 12.61 3.99
CA TYR A 26 1.91 11.53 3.02
C TYR A 26 2.91 10.51 3.54
N THR A 27 2.52 9.25 3.59
CA THR A 27 3.40 8.16 4.00
C THR A 27 3.21 6.97 3.07
N SER A 28 4.27 6.20 2.89
CA SER A 28 4.25 5.09 1.93
C SER A 28 4.12 3.75 2.66
N ILE A 29 3.16 2.95 2.21
CA ILE A 29 2.96 1.57 2.64
C ILE A 29 2.22 0.82 1.54
N ASP A 30 2.64 -0.40 1.18
CA ASP A 30 2.08 -1.11 0.01
C ASP A 30 1.20 -2.30 0.39
N THR A 31 1.43 -2.86 1.58
CA THR A 31 0.69 -3.98 2.19
C THR A 31 0.85 -3.89 3.72
N TRP A 32 0.50 -4.94 4.47
CA TRP A 32 0.56 -4.93 5.94
C TRP A 32 1.37 -6.10 6.51
N GLY A 33 1.89 -5.90 7.73
CA GLY A 33 2.62 -6.92 8.50
C GLY A 33 3.98 -7.29 7.88
N PRO A 34 4.44 -8.55 8.07
CA PRO A 34 5.74 -9.00 7.56
C PRO A 34 5.93 -8.82 6.06
N LYS A 35 4.83 -8.81 5.29
CA LYS A 35 4.86 -8.54 3.84
C LYS A 35 5.27 -7.10 3.54
N ALA A 36 4.84 -6.13 4.36
CA ALA A 36 5.25 -4.73 4.23
C ALA A 36 6.75 -4.56 4.58
N GLU A 37 7.23 -5.22 5.62
CA GLU A 37 8.64 -5.18 6.02
C GLU A 37 9.57 -5.81 4.96
N TYR A 38 9.11 -6.88 4.30
CA TYR A 38 9.83 -7.48 3.19
C TYR A 38 9.95 -6.52 2.00
N THR A 39 8.83 -5.88 1.61
CA THR A 39 8.80 -4.98 0.44
C THR A 39 9.55 -3.67 0.69
N ARG A 40 9.60 -3.23 1.95
CA ARG A 40 10.25 -1.98 2.39
C ARG A 40 11.31 -2.26 3.43
N ARG A 41 12.50 -2.64 2.96
CA ARG A 41 13.63 -2.97 3.85
C ARG A 41 13.89 -1.85 4.87
N GLY A 42 13.95 -2.23 6.15
CA GLY A 42 14.14 -1.30 7.26
C GLY A 42 12.84 -0.70 7.81
N LEU A 43 11.69 -1.06 7.24
CA LEU A 43 10.40 -0.77 7.84
C LEU A 43 10.24 -1.66 9.08
N ASP A 44 9.97 -1.03 10.22
CA ASP A 44 9.44 -1.66 11.43
C ASP A 44 7.95 -1.30 11.47
N ILE A 45 7.09 -2.28 11.21
CA ILE A 45 5.66 -2.04 11.03
C ILE A 45 4.98 -1.64 12.35
N GLU A 46 5.46 -2.15 13.48
CA GLU A 46 4.93 -1.78 14.79
C GLU A 46 5.29 -0.33 15.15
N LEU A 47 6.55 0.06 14.90
CA LEU A 47 6.98 1.43 15.10
C LEU A 47 6.26 2.39 14.15
N TRP A 48 6.03 1.96 12.88
CA TRP A 48 5.29 2.76 11.91
C TRP A 48 3.83 2.97 12.38
N GLU A 49 3.16 1.93 12.89
CA GLU A 49 1.79 2.03 13.42
C GLU A 49 1.73 2.92 14.67
N LYS A 50 2.69 2.79 15.60
CA LYS A 50 2.81 3.69 16.77
C LYS A 50 3.00 5.15 16.37
N ASN A 51 3.81 5.42 15.35
CA ASN A 51 4.01 6.77 14.83
C ASN A 51 2.74 7.32 14.16
N LEU A 52 1.99 6.49 13.43
CA LEU A 52 0.70 6.87 12.86
C LEU A 52 -0.32 7.17 13.95
N ASP A 53 -0.39 6.32 14.98
CA ASP A 53 -1.26 6.50 16.14
C ASP A 53 -0.98 7.84 16.84
N TYR A 54 0.28 8.12 17.12
CA TYR A 54 0.71 9.38 17.73
C TYR A 54 0.32 10.58 16.86
N TYR A 55 0.60 10.54 15.55
CA TYR A 55 0.24 11.63 14.63
C TYR A 55 -1.27 11.89 14.59
N LEU A 56 -2.08 10.85 14.47
CA LEU A 56 -3.54 10.98 14.37
C LEU A 56 -4.17 11.41 15.70
N THR A 57 -3.61 10.96 16.82
CA THR A 57 -4.09 11.34 18.17
C THR A 57 -3.76 12.80 18.49
N GLU A 58 -2.52 13.21 18.23
CA GLU A 58 -2.02 14.52 18.63
C GLU A 58 -2.46 15.66 17.70
N LEU A 59 -2.49 15.40 16.40
CA LEU A 59 -2.83 16.43 15.40
C LEU A 59 -4.21 16.23 14.80
N GLY A 60 -4.63 15.00 14.53
CA GLY A 60 -5.90 14.71 13.86
C GLY A 60 -5.99 15.23 12.42
N TYR A 61 -4.86 15.61 11.81
CA TYR A 61 -4.82 16.04 10.42
C TYR A 61 -4.85 14.85 9.45
N PRO A 62 -5.29 15.07 8.20
CA PRO A 62 -5.36 14.00 7.20
C PRO A 62 -4.01 13.37 6.91
N VAL A 63 -4.02 12.05 6.75
CA VAL A 63 -2.91 11.27 6.21
C VAL A 63 -3.35 10.57 4.92
N THR A 64 -2.45 10.54 3.94
CA THR A 64 -2.66 9.79 2.70
C THR A 64 -1.58 8.71 2.57
N PHE A 65 -1.99 7.45 2.47
CA PHE A 65 -1.11 6.35 2.19
C PHE A 65 -0.84 6.30 0.69
N MET A 66 0.42 6.50 0.32
CA MET A 66 0.89 6.34 -1.05
C MET A 66 1.28 4.88 -1.24
N ILE A 67 0.40 4.14 -1.91
CA ILE A 67 0.55 2.71 -2.16
C ILE A 67 1.11 2.57 -3.57
N THR A 68 2.44 2.45 -3.68
CA THR A 68 3.06 2.19 -4.98
C THR A 68 2.81 0.74 -5.37
N PHE A 69 1.64 0.51 -5.99
CA PHE A 69 1.13 -0.81 -6.27
C PHE A 69 2.09 -1.58 -7.17
N ASN A 70 2.51 -2.74 -6.73
CA ASN A 70 3.49 -3.60 -7.38
C ASN A 70 3.08 -5.07 -7.25
N LEU A 71 3.82 -5.99 -7.84
CA LEU A 71 3.47 -7.41 -7.86
C LEU A 71 3.25 -8.03 -6.46
N PHE A 72 3.91 -7.53 -5.42
CA PHE A 72 3.74 -8.04 -4.05
C PHE A 72 2.40 -7.63 -3.43
N ALA A 73 1.91 -6.45 -3.80
CA ALA A 73 0.62 -5.98 -3.33
C ALA A 73 -0.55 -6.81 -3.92
N VAL A 74 -0.35 -7.45 -5.06
CA VAL A 74 -1.40 -8.23 -5.76
C VAL A 74 -2.04 -9.29 -4.85
N THR A 75 -1.27 -9.98 -4.02
CA THR A 75 -1.77 -11.07 -3.16
C THR A 75 -2.04 -10.66 -1.71
N SER A 76 -1.80 -9.40 -1.35
CA SER A 76 -1.76 -8.99 0.05
C SER A 76 -2.36 -7.61 0.35
N PHE A 77 -2.97 -6.97 -0.64
CA PHE A 77 -3.54 -5.63 -0.47
C PHE A 77 -4.74 -5.61 0.48
N ASP A 78 -5.50 -6.69 0.55
CA ASP A 78 -6.60 -6.88 1.51
C ASP A 78 -6.16 -6.69 2.96
N LEU A 79 -4.94 -7.09 3.32
CA LEU A 79 -4.39 -6.89 4.66
C LEU A 79 -4.35 -5.40 5.02
N LEU A 80 -3.90 -4.55 4.09
CA LEU A 80 -3.86 -3.10 4.30
C LEU A 80 -5.26 -2.47 4.22
N LEU A 81 -6.12 -2.94 3.32
CA LEU A 81 -7.50 -2.45 3.22
C LEU A 81 -8.29 -2.65 4.53
N ASN A 82 -8.17 -3.82 5.14
CA ASN A 82 -8.77 -4.08 6.44
C ASN A 82 -8.23 -3.15 7.53
N LYS A 83 -6.90 -2.96 7.58
CA LYS A 83 -6.27 -2.03 8.52
C LYS A 83 -6.75 -0.58 8.32
N ILE A 84 -6.91 -0.13 7.10
CA ILE A 84 -7.44 1.21 6.81
C ILE A 84 -8.84 1.39 7.40
N LEU A 85 -9.73 0.40 7.24
CA LEU A 85 -11.07 0.46 7.83
C LEU A 85 -11.04 0.44 9.37
N GLU A 86 -10.15 -0.37 9.99
CA GLU A 86 -9.92 -0.37 11.43
C GLU A 86 -9.48 1.00 11.93
N TRP A 87 -8.48 1.60 11.31
CA TRP A 87 -7.97 2.93 11.68
C TRP A 87 -9.02 4.03 11.45
N ARG A 88 -9.79 3.98 10.39
CA ARG A 88 -10.88 4.94 10.16
C ARG A 88 -11.90 4.89 11.30
N LYS A 89 -12.26 3.70 11.78
CA LYS A 89 -13.14 3.53 12.95
C LYS A 89 -12.50 4.06 14.23
N LYS A 90 -11.21 3.75 14.45
CA LYS A 90 -10.47 4.14 15.67
C LYS A 90 -10.28 5.66 15.77
N TYR A 91 -9.93 6.33 14.66
CA TYR A 91 -9.53 7.75 14.66
C TYR A 91 -10.61 8.71 14.18
N THR A 92 -11.85 8.28 14.16
CA THR A 92 -12.97 9.16 13.86
C THR A 92 -13.19 10.11 15.02
N ARG A 93 -12.69 11.35 14.90
CA ARG A 93 -13.10 12.43 15.81
C ARG A 93 -14.44 12.98 15.33
N SER A 94 -15.41 13.11 16.26
CA SER A 94 -16.69 13.80 16.03
C SER A 94 -16.49 15.31 16.09
N ASN A 95 -15.56 15.86 15.31
CA ASN A 95 -15.48 17.31 15.14
C ASN A 95 -16.59 17.71 14.18
N ALA A 96 -17.63 18.29 14.74
CA ALA A 96 -18.74 18.87 14.01
C ALA A 96 -18.23 19.65 12.79
N GLY A 97 -18.63 19.25 11.60
CA GLY A 97 -18.45 20.00 10.36
C GLY A 97 -17.39 19.53 9.37
N VAL A 98 -16.58 18.49 9.65
CA VAL A 98 -15.62 17.97 8.67
C VAL A 98 -16.07 16.61 8.16
N GLN A 99 -16.66 16.59 6.97
CA GLN A 99 -17.10 15.38 6.25
C GLN A 99 -15.95 14.58 5.61
N TRP A 100 -14.67 14.85 5.94
CA TRP A 100 -13.54 14.28 5.23
C TRP A 100 -12.94 13.11 5.98
N GLN A 101 -12.63 12.04 5.24
CA GLN A 101 -11.84 10.92 5.75
C GLN A 101 -10.46 11.42 6.20
N ASN A 102 -10.09 11.15 7.46
CA ASN A 102 -8.76 11.49 7.97
C ASN A 102 -7.66 10.60 7.41
N ILE A 103 -8.01 9.40 7.00
CA ILE A 103 -7.10 8.42 6.40
C ILE A 103 -7.58 8.13 4.98
N ARG A 104 -6.70 8.33 4.00
CA ARG A 104 -6.96 8.09 2.58
C ARG A 104 -5.85 7.25 2.01
N PHE A 105 -6.09 6.65 0.85
CA PHE A 105 -5.03 6.03 0.07
C PHE A 105 -5.08 6.44 -1.39
N ASP A 106 -3.93 6.35 -2.03
CA ASP A 106 -3.78 6.47 -3.48
C ASP A 106 -2.94 5.30 -3.99
N THR A 107 -3.27 4.80 -5.18
CA THR A 107 -2.68 3.59 -5.76
C THR A 107 -2.00 3.87 -7.10
N PRO A 108 -0.91 4.68 -7.13
CA PRO A 108 -0.02 4.65 -8.28
C PRO A 108 0.58 3.25 -8.42
N TYR A 109 0.87 2.82 -9.65
CA TYR A 109 1.42 1.48 -9.89
C TYR A 109 2.74 1.53 -10.64
N LEU A 110 3.61 0.56 -10.33
CA LEU A 110 4.93 0.42 -10.93
C LEU A 110 4.83 -0.30 -12.28
N LYS A 111 5.49 0.29 -13.28
CA LYS A 111 5.77 -0.33 -14.59
C LYS A 111 7.26 -0.68 -14.73
N GLU A 112 8.09 0.07 -14.05
CA GLU A 112 9.55 -0.09 -14.02
C GLU A 112 10.07 0.12 -12.59
N PRO A 113 11.10 -0.61 -12.19
CA PRO A 113 11.76 -1.65 -12.98
C PRO A 113 10.89 -2.92 -13.09
N ILE A 114 11.04 -3.64 -14.21
CA ILE A 114 10.13 -4.71 -14.67
C ILE A 114 9.88 -5.83 -13.63
N GLN A 115 10.86 -6.13 -12.78
CA GLN A 115 10.73 -7.16 -11.73
C GLN A 115 9.72 -6.80 -10.64
N PHE A 116 9.20 -5.58 -10.62
CA PHE A 116 8.14 -5.14 -9.72
C PHE A 116 6.79 -4.94 -10.41
N ASP A 117 6.78 -5.02 -11.76
CA ASP A 117 5.52 -4.87 -12.50
C ASP A 117 4.64 -6.11 -12.30
N MET A 118 3.40 -5.89 -11.90
CA MET A 118 2.41 -6.96 -11.71
C MET A 118 2.05 -7.68 -13.01
N ASN A 119 2.34 -7.10 -14.19
CA ASN A 119 2.03 -7.70 -15.49
C ASN A 119 3.00 -8.80 -15.93
N ILE A 120 4.06 -9.07 -15.15
CA ILE A 120 4.87 -10.28 -15.35
C ILE A 120 4.25 -11.52 -14.67
N LEU A 121 3.23 -11.34 -13.82
CA LEU A 121 2.51 -12.43 -13.17
C LEU A 121 1.53 -13.12 -14.14
N PRO A 122 1.36 -14.45 -14.07
CA PRO A 122 0.32 -15.17 -14.79
C PRO A 122 -1.08 -14.64 -14.47
N LYS A 123 -1.78 -14.12 -15.48
CA LYS A 123 -3.06 -13.41 -15.28
C LYS A 123 -4.18 -14.30 -14.77
N ASP A 124 -4.25 -15.52 -15.26
CA ASP A 124 -5.23 -16.54 -14.85
C ASP A 124 -5.18 -16.82 -13.35
N GLN A 125 -3.99 -16.81 -12.77
CA GLN A 125 -3.78 -17.05 -11.34
C GLN A 125 -3.95 -15.77 -10.49
N PHE A 126 -3.50 -14.62 -10.98
CA PHE A 126 -3.35 -13.42 -10.13
C PHE A 126 -4.43 -12.34 -10.34
N VAL A 127 -5.06 -12.24 -11.51
CA VAL A 127 -6.21 -11.32 -11.70
C VAL A 127 -7.38 -11.61 -10.73
N PRO A 128 -7.66 -12.87 -10.34
CA PRO A 128 -8.67 -13.14 -9.32
C PRO A 128 -8.41 -12.46 -7.96
N TYR A 129 -7.16 -12.32 -7.53
CA TYR A 129 -6.83 -11.55 -6.32
C TYR A 129 -7.24 -10.08 -6.47
N MET A 130 -6.84 -9.47 -7.58
CA MET A 130 -7.17 -8.08 -7.87
C MET A 130 -8.68 -7.83 -7.94
N THR A 131 -9.41 -8.79 -8.51
CA THR A 131 -10.87 -8.73 -8.58
C THR A 131 -11.51 -8.78 -7.19
N ARG A 132 -11.01 -9.64 -6.30
CA ARG A 132 -11.48 -9.73 -4.90
C ARG A 132 -11.21 -8.44 -4.12
N HIS A 133 -10.02 -7.84 -4.31
CA HIS A 133 -9.72 -6.56 -3.67
C HIS A 133 -10.64 -5.44 -4.15
N LEU A 134 -10.90 -5.38 -5.47
CA LEU A 134 -11.82 -4.40 -6.05
C LEU A 134 -13.25 -4.61 -5.52
N GLN A 135 -13.71 -5.86 -5.45
CA GLN A 135 -15.00 -6.21 -4.88
C GLN A 135 -15.08 -5.78 -3.40
N PHE A 136 -14.06 -6.10 -2.60
CA PHE A 136 -13.99 -5.70 -1.19
C PHE A 136 -14.09 -4.18 -1.02
N ILE A 137 -13.38 -3.40 -1.84
CA ILE A 137 -13.50 -1.94 -1.82
C ILE A 137 -14.93 -1.55 -2.21
N GLY A 138 -15.47 -2.10 -3.30
CA GLY A 138 -16.82 -1.81 -3.80
C GLY A 138 -17.91 -2.06 -2.77
N ASP A 139 -17.84 -3.19 -2.04
CA ASP A 139 -18.79 -3.54 -0.98
C ASP A 139 -18.70 -2.60 0.24
N ASN A 140 -17.61 -1.84 0.34
CA ASN A 140 -17.35 -0.90 1.43
C ASN A 140 -17.28 0.56 0.96
N VAL A 141 -17.78 0.89 -0.23
CA VAL A 141 -17.87 2.29 -0.70
C VAL A 141 -19.11 2.97 -0.13
N ASP A 142 -18.92 4.13 0.49
CA ASP A 142 -19.97 5.07 0.83
C ASP A 142 -19.36 6.46 1.07
N ASP A 143 -19.61 7.40 0.16
CA ASP A 143 -19.07 8.75 0.27
C ASP A 143 -19.68 9.58 1.42
N ASN A 144 -20.80 9.10 2.00
CA ASN A 144 -21.44 9.72 3.17
C ASN A 144 -20.94 9.14 4.50
N ASP A 145 -20.25 7.99 4.47
CA ASP A 145 -19.67 7.36 5.66
C ASP A 145 -18.12 7.44 5.63
N ARG A 146 -17.57 8.30 6.47
CA ARG A 146 -16.11 8.49 6.60
C ARG A 146 -15.34 7.24 7.06
N HIS A 147 -16.00 6.21 7.56
CA HIS A 147 -15.38 4.93 7.92
C HIS A 147 -15.25 4.00 6.72
N LYS A 148 -15.98 4.29 5.64
CA LYS A 148 -15.99 3.55 4.39
C LYS A 148 -14.97 4.08 3.38
N PHE A 149 -14.78 3.36 2.29
CA PHE A 149 -14.00 3.86 1.16
C PHE A 149 -14.79 4.90 0.38
N SER A 150 -14.07 5.82 -0.26
CA SER A 150 -14.69 6.76 -1.20
C SER A 150 -14.80 6.16 -2.59
N LEU A 151 -15.75 6.67 -3.38
CA LEU A 151 -15.84 6.32 -4.80
C LEU A 151 -14.54 6.65 -5.55
N LEU A 152 -13.84 7.72 -5.17
CA LEU A 152 -12.55 8.07 -5.75
C LEU A 152 -11.47 7.01 -5.50
N GLU A 153 -11.40 6.42 -4.31
CA GLU A 153 -10.45 5.34 -3.99
C GLU A 153 -10.80 4.07 -4.79
N TYR A 154 -12.07 3.74 -4.90
CA TYR A 154 -12.55 2.65 -5.75
C TYR A 154 -12.14 2.83 -7.21
N GLU A 155 -12.41 4.00 -7.80
CA GLU A 155 -12.10 4.29 -9.19
C GLU A 155 -10.59 4.32 -9.47
N ARG A 156 -9.79 4.78 -8.51
CA ARG A 156 -8.33 4.73 -8.62
C ARG A 156 -7.82 3.30 -8.62
N PHE A 157 -8.32 2.46 -7.72
CA PHE A 157 -7.92 1.07 -7.68
C PHE A 157 -8.47 0.27 -8.89
N ARG A 158 -9.68 0.56 -9.37
CA ARG A 158 -10.23 -0.03 -10.60
C ARG A 158 -9.27 0.15 -11.78
N ARG A 159 -8.66 1.33 -11.94
CA ARG A 159 -7.64 1.57 -12.98
C ARG A 159 -6.40 0.68 -12.84
N VAL A 160 -6.00 0.34 -11.61
CA VAL A 160 -4.91 -0.61 -11.37
C VAL A 160 -5.29 -2.02 -11.81
N VAL A 161 -6.52 -2.44 -11.48
CA VAL A 161 -7.07 -3.74 -11.92
C VAL A 161 -7.17 -3.80 -13.44
N ASP A 162 -7.69 -2.75 -14.08
CA ASP A 162 -7.80 -2.66 -15.53
C ASP A 162 -6.42 -2.69 -16.20
N TYR A 163 -5.42 -2.01 -15.63
CA TYR A 163 -4.03 -2.08 -16.11
C TYR A 163 -3.51 -3.52 -16.11
N MET A 164 -3.71 -4.27 -15.04
CA MET A 164 -3.29 -5.68 -15.00
C MET A 164 -4.08 -6.54 -15.99
N ARG A 165 -5.38 -6.29 -16.17
CA ARG A 165 -6.24 -7.06 -17.09
C ARG A 165 -5.90 -6.85 -18.56
N THR A 166 -5.64 -5.60 -18.94
CA THR A 166 -5.53 -5.20 -20.35
C THR A 166 -4.11 -5.15 -20.89
N THR A 167 -3.09 -4.97 -20.03
CA THR A 167 -1.69 -4.92 -20.45
C THR A 167 -1.21 -6.30 -20.85
N THR A 168 -0.71 -6.45 -22.06
CA THR A 168 -0.11 -7.70 -22.57
C THR A 168 1.36 -7.44 -22.90
N TYR A 169 2.24 -8.31 -22.44
CA TYR A 169 3.65 -8.33 -22.83
C TYR A 169 3.90 -9.46 -23.79
N ASP A 170 4.79 -9.25 -24.74
CA ASP A 170 5.28 -10.32 -25.60
C ASP A 170 6.18 -11.30 -24.82
N ASP A 171 6.40 -12.47 -25.40
CA ASP A 171 7.17 -13.54 -24.76
C ASP A 171 8.59 -13.09 -24.38
N LYS A 172 9.21 -12.24 -25.20
CA LYS A 172 10.55 -11.71 -24.95
C LYS A 172 10.57 -10.83 -23.70
N LYS A 173 9.61 -9.92 -23.57
CA LYS A 173 9.48 -9.04 -22.40
C LYS A 173 9.15 -9.83 -21.14
N LEU A 174 8.27 -10.83 -21.23
CA LEU A 174 7.95 -11.73 -20.13
C LEU A 174 9.19 -12.51 -19.68
N ALA A 175 9.93 -13.12 -20.60
CA ALA A 175 11.16 -13.85 -20.28
C ALA A 175 12.21 -12.97 -19.58
N ILE A 176 12.38 -11.72 -20.03
CA ILE A 176 13.25 -10.74 -19.36
C ILE A 176 12.74 -10.44 -17.95
N GLY A 177 11.44 -10.19 -17.81
CA GLY A 177 10.80 -9.90 -16.53
C GLY A 177 10.97 -11.03 -15.52
N HIS A 178 10.68 -12.26 -15.92
CA HIS A 178 10.80 -13.47 -15.09
C HIS A 178 12.24 -13.70 -14.65
N LYS A 179 13.21 -13.67 -15.58
CA LYS A 179 14.63 -13.83 -15.27
C LYS A 179 15.14 -12.73 -14.33
N THR A 180 14.73 -11.48 -14.58
CA THR A 180 15.14 -10.34 -13.74
C THR A 180 14.52 -10.47 -12.35
N PHE A 181 13.23 -10.85 -12.25
CA PHE A 181 12.55 -11.12 -10.99
C PHE A 181 13.26 -12.18 -10.16
N TYR A 182 13.51 -13.37 -10.75
CA TYR A 182 14.18 -14.45 -10.05
C TYR A 182 15.57 -14.05 -9.54
N ASN A 183 16.40 -13.49 -10.42
CA ASN A 183 17.78 -13.09 -10.07
C ASN A 183 17.79 -11.99 -8.99
N TRP A 184 16.91 -10.99 -9.12
CA TRP A 184 16.83 -9.90 -8.16
C TRP A 184 16.45 -10.41 -6.78
N PHE A 185 15.35 -11.17 -6.67
CA PHE A 185 14.85 -11.59 -5.36
C PHE A 185 15.67 -12.72 -4.74
N THR A 186 16.32 -13.56 -5.52
CA THR A 186 17.34 -14.49 -5.02
C THR A 186 18.49 -13.72 -4.34
N GLN A 187 19.00 -12.65 -4.96
CA GLN A 187 20.05 -11.83 -4.37
C GLN A 187 19.56 -10.97 -3.21
N TYR A 188 18.35 -10.47 -3.30
CA TYR A 188 17.71 -9.72 -2.21
C TYR A 188 17.60 -10.58 -0.95
N ASP A 189 17.03 -11.77 -1.06
CA ASP A 189 16.87 -12.71 0.05
C ASP A 189 18.22 -13.09 0.68
N LYS A 190 19.22 -13.40 -0.16
CA LYS A 190 20.57 -13.71 0.31
C LYS A 190 21.19 -12.55 1.12
N ARG A 191 21.00 -11.31 0.71
CA ARG A 191 21.58 -10.12 1.36
C ARG A 191 20.81 -9.68 2.60
N SER A 192 19.50 -9.90 2.61
CA SER A 192 18.63 -9.47 3.71
C SER A 192 18.40 -10.55 4.77
N GLY A 193 18.78 -11.80 4.49
CA GLY A 193 18.44 -12.94 5.35
C GLY A 193 16.94 -13.27 5.34
N SER A 194 16.20 -12.79 4.33
CA SER A 194 14.75 -12.99 4.17
C SER A 194 14.45 -14.13 3.19
N SER A 195 13.18 -14.36 2.91
CA SER A 195 12.75 -15.33 1.92
C SER A 195 11.42 -14.93 1.29
N ILE A 196 11.44 -14.66 -0.03
CA ILE A 196 10.23 -14.33 -0.79
C ILE A 196 9.17 -15.43 -0.64
N VAL A 197 9.56 -16.69 -0.77
CA VAL A 197 8.62 -17.83 -0.73
C VAL A 197 8.04 -18.11 0.66
N LYS A 198 8.74 -17.70 1.72
CA LYS A 198 8.20 -17.76 3.09
C LYS A 198 7.25 -16.59 3.37
N THR A 199 7.60 -15.40 2.89
CA THR A 199 6.82 -14.18 3.12
C THR A 199 5.58 -14.11 2.22
N PHE A 200 5.71 -14.58 0.98
CA PHE A 200 4.65 -14.62 -0.03
C PHE A 200 4.50 -16.03 -0.58
N PRO A 201 3.95 -16.97 0.19
CA PRO A 201 3.78 -18.36 -0.27
C PRO A 201 2.94 -18.47 -1.55
N GLU A 202 2.05 -17.50 -1.79
CA GLU A 202 1.22 -17.39 -2.99
C GLU A 202 2.04 -17.15 -4.27
N LEU A 203 3.25 -16.62 -4.14
CA LEU A 203 4.17 -16.37 -5.26
C LEU A 203 5.13 -17.54 -5.50
N LYS A 204 5.09 -18.59 -4.69
CA LYS A 204 6.09 -19.67 -4.74
C LYS A 204 6.17 -20.35 -6.11
N GLU A 205 5.04 -20.77 -6.66
CA GLU A 205 4.99 -21.44 -7.97
C GLU A 205 5.51 -20.53 -9.08
N PHE A 206 5.10 -19.27 -9.07
CA PHE A 206 5.60 -18.28 -10.01
C PHE A 206 7.11 -18.05 -9.86
N TYR A 207 7.60 -17.88 -8.61
CA TYR A 207 9.03 -17.71 -8.35
C TYR A 207 9.85 -18.91 -8.86
N ASP A 208 9.39 -20.13 -8.58
CA ASP A 208 10.06 -21.35 -9.01
C ASP A 208 10.06 -21.49 -10.55
N SER A 209 8.98 -21.07 -11.23
CA SER A 209 8.89 -21.08 -12.70
C SER A 209 9.84 -20.08 -13.38
N CYS A 210 10.21 -19.00 -12.69
CA CYS A 210 11.14 -17.98 -13.20
C CYS A 210 12.63 -18.39 -13.13
N ARG A 211 12.92 -19.59 -12.61
CA ARG A 211 14.29 -20.10 -12.43
C ARG A 211 14.97 -20.54 -13.72
N SER A 212 14.20 -20.83 -14.76
CA SER A 212 14.68 -21.35 -16.07
C SER A 212 15.37 -20.28 -16.92
#